data_cfc3d9c6b025a7e07454d129a86560ab
#
_entry.id   cfc3d9c6b025a7e07454d129a86560ab
#
_cell.length_a   1.000
_cell.length_b   1.000
_cell.length_c   1.000
_cell.angle_alpha   90.00
_cell.angle_beta   90.00
_cell.angle_gamma   90.00
#
_symmetry.space_group_name_H-M   'P 1'
#
loop_
_entity.id
_entity.type
_entity.pdbx_description
1 polymer ?
#
loop_
_entity_poly.entity_id
_entity_poly.type
_entity_poly.pdbx_seq_one_letter_code
_entity_poly.pdbx_strand_id
1 'polypeptide(L)'
;NNIAAALTASANPTFEVTIAGGRIRQEGRDVLGQQVEQFFSAYKVDFGLFGVGGVDADGSLLDFTEDEIRARETISQNCRTKVVVLDHTKFGRAAYVRGGHISDPDLVFCDGEPPEEIGAMIRDAGHELVTAGDDSAALALLPEFAEAGE
;
A
#
# COMPACT_ATOMS: atom_id res chain seq x y z
N ASN A 1 -8.35 1.40 6.73
CA ASN A 1 -8.05 1.58 8.16
C ASN A 1 -7.33 2.91 8.49
N ASN A 2 -6.83 3.65 7.49
CA ASN A 2 -6.17 4.95 7.71
C ASN A 2 -7.22 6.07 7.81
N ILE A 3 -7.26 6.76 8.96
CA ILE A 3 -8.26 7.79 9.26
C ILE A 3 -8.05 9.05 8.42
N ALA A 4 -6.77 9.45 8.19
CA ALA A 4 -6.49 10.63 7.39
C ALA A 4 -6.92 10.43 5.93
N ALA A 5 -6.64 9.26 5.35
CA ALA A 5 -7.09 8.90 4.01
C ALA A 5 -8.63 8.87 3.92
N ALA A 6 -9.31 8.27 4.92
CA ALA A 6 -10.77 8.23 4.96
C ALA A 6 -11.39 9.64 5.02
N LEU A 7 -10.84 10.54 5.83
CA LEU A 7 -11.29 11.93 5.91
C LEU A 7 -11.08 12.68 4.59
N THR A 8 -9.93 12.48 3.95
CA THR A 8 -9.64 13.09 2.64
C THR A 8 -10.60 12.57 1.57
N ALA A 9 -10.81 11.26 1.50
CA ALA A 9 -11.73 10.65 0.56
C ALA A 9 -13.19 11.11 0.78
N SER A 10 -13.63 11.24 2.04
CA SER A 10 -15.00 11.67 2.39
C SER A 10 -15.31 13.12 2.00
N ALA A 11 -14.30 13.92 1.69
CA ALA A 11 -14.51 15.26 1.14
C ALA A 11 -15.05 15.24 -0.30
N ASN A 12 -14.91 14.14 -1.03
CA ASN A 12 -15.52 13.97 -2.34
C ASN A 12 -16.93 13.38 -2.18
N PRO A 13 -17.98 14.11 -2.58
CA PRO A 13 -19.39 13.69 -2.38
C PRO A 13 -19.80 12.47 -3.22
N THR A 14 -18.99 12.07 -4.20
CA THR A 14 -19.26 10.88 -5.02
C THR A 14 -18.66 9.60 -4.44
N PHE A 15 -17.83 9.70 -3.38
CA PHE A 15 -17.22 8.55 -2.76
C PHE A 15 -18.03 8.01 -1.59
N GLU A 16 -18.31 6.73 -1.61
CA GLU A 16 -18.79 6.01 -0.44
C GLU A 16 -17.57 5.51 0.37
N VAL A 17 -17.42 6.03 1.59
CA VAL A 17 -16.26 5.74 2.42
C VAL A 17 -16.68 4.92 3.64
N THR A 18 -16.14 3.71 3.75
CA THR A 18 -16.32 2.86 4.92
C THR A 18 -14.99 2.71 5.66
N ILE A 19 -15.00 2.87 6.98
CA ILE A 19 -13.81 2.74 7.81
C ILE A 19 -13.95 1.57 8.79
N ALA A 20 -12.89 0.77 8.91
CA ALA A 20 -12.80 -0.26 9.95
C ALA A 20 -12.76 0.38 11.33
N GLY A 21 -13.59 -0.10 12.25
CA GLY A 21 -13.54 0.30 13.65
C GLY A 21 -12.42 -0.43 14.42
N GLY A 22 -12.01 0.14 15.55
CA GLY A 22 -11.00 -0.47 16.42
C GLY A 22 -10.14 0.55 17.15
N ARG A 23 -8.97 0.11 17.62
CA ARG A 23 -8.00 0.94 18.31
C ARG A 23 -7.19 1.79 17.34
N ILE A 24 -7.19 3.09 17.55
CA ILE A 24 -6.41 4.04 16.75
C ILE A 24 -4.98 4.09 17.28
N ARG A 25 -4.01 3.90 16.40
CA ARG A 25 -2.61 4.20 16.66
C ARG A 25 -2.35 5.67 16.38
N GLN A 26 -1.79 6.39 17.34
CA GLN A 26 -1.64 7.84 17.24
C GLN A 26 -0.63 8.28 16.18
N GLU A 27 0.49 7.56 16.05
CA GLU A 27 1.59 7.93 15.14
C GLU A 27 1.19 7.82 13.66
N GLY A 28 0.53 6.72 13.25
CA GLY A 28 0.09 6.50 11.86
C GLY A 28 -1.34 6.97 11.56
N ARG A 29 -2.13 7.28 12.61
CA ARG A 29 -3.57 7.56 12.49
C ARG A 29 -4.33 6.46 11.77
N ASP A 30 -3.92 5.24 12.02
CA ASP A 30 -4.52 4.03 11.48
C ASP A 30 -5.18 3.20 12.57
N VAL A 31 -6.21 2.47 12.17
CA VAL A 31 -6.88 1.50 13.03
C VAL A 31 -6.22 0.16 12.81
N LEU A 32 -5.86 -0.53 13.91
CA LEU A 32 -5.18 -1.82 13.88
C LEU A 32 -5.86 -2.84 14.81
N GLY A 33 -5.52 -4.10 14.60
CA GLY A 33 -5.94 -5.25 15.40
C GLY A 33 -6.95 -6.13 14.69
N GLN A 34 -7.36 -7.20 15.37
CA GLN A 34 -8.18 -8.29 14.83
C GLN A 34 -9.49 -7.81 14.15
N GLN A 35 -10.10 -6.75 14.64
CA GLN A 35 -11.31 -6.19 14.04
C GLN A 35 -11.07 -5.64 12.63
N VAL A 36 -9.88 -5.07 12.38
CA VAL A 36 -9.46 -4.59 11.06
C VAL A 36 -9.24 -5.77 10.10
N GLU A 37 -8.57 -6.82 10.58
CA GLU A 37 -8.37 -8.05 9.81
C GLU A 37 -9.72 -8.68 9.41
N GLN A 38 -10.65 -8.81 10.37
CA GLN A 38 -12.01 -9.31 10.10
C GLN A 38 -12.78 -8.44 9.11
N PHE A 39 -12.65 -7.11 9.24
CA PHE A 39 -13.27 -6.16 8.32
C PHE A 39 -12.77 -6.36 6.89
N PHE A 40 -11.46 -6.34 6.65
CA PHE A 40 -10.90 -6.52 5.32
C PHE A 40 -11.15 -7.91 4.74
N SER A 41 -11.14 -8.95 5.58
CA SER A 41 -11.43 -10.32 5.13
C SER A 41 -12.85 -10.53 4.61
N ALA A 42 -13.78 -9.63 4.94
CA ALA A 42 -15.15 -9.70 4.46
C ALA A 42 -15.33 -9.21 3.01
N TYR A 43 -14.31 -8.61 2.42
CA TYR A 43 -14.37 -8.03 1.07
C TYR A 43 -13.41 -8.74 0.11
N LYS A 44 -13.71 -8.63 -1.19
CA LYS A 44 -12.79 -8.88 -2.29
C LYS A 44 -12.83 -7.66 -3.19
N VAL A 45 -11.80 -6.82 -3.09
CA VAL A 45 -11.73 -5.52 -3.76
C VAL A 45 -10.82 -5.58 -4.99
N ASP A 46 -10.95 -4.60 -5.88
CA ASP A 46 -10.09 -4.53 -7.05
C ASP A 46 -8.68 -4.08 -6.67
N PHE A 47 -8.55 -3.06 -5.81
CA PHE A 47 -7.27 -2.51 -5.41
C PHE A 47 -7.08 -2.55 -3.90
N GLY A 48 -5.95 -3.08 -3.46
CA GLY A 48 -5.47 -2.98 -2.08
C GLY A 48 -4.29 -2.01 -2.03
N LEU A 49 -4.52 -0.83 -1.45
CA LEU A 49 -3.50 0.22 -1.31
C LEU A 49 -2.91 0.20 0.09
N PHE A 50 -1.59 0.12 0.20
CA PHE A 50 -0.91 0.13 1.50
C PHE A 50 0.47 0.80 1.43
N GLY A 51 0.93 1.28 2.59
CA GLY A 51 2.31 1.72 2.82
C GLY A 51 3.06 0.72 3.67
N VAL A 52 4.34 1.01 3.93
CA VAL A 52 5.22 0.22 4.81
C VAL A 52 6.02 1.14 5.73
N GLY A 53 6.54 0.61 6.81
CA GLY A 53 7.44 1.32 7.72
C GLY A 53 8.81 1.58 7.10
N GLY A 54 9.33 0.62 6.33
CA GLY A 54 10.62 0.71 5.64
C GLY A 54 10.80 -0.40 4.60
N VAL A 55 11.81 -0.22 3.75
CA VAL A 55 12.27 -1.21 2.76
C VAL A 55 13.76 -1.44 3.00
N ASP A 56 14.15 -2.67 3.31
CA ASP A 56 15.55 -3.03 3.52
C ASP A 56 16.27 -3.24 2.18
N ALA A 57 17.60 -3.27 2.21
CA ALA A 57 18.43 -3.44 1.03
C ALA A 57 18.21 -4.80 0.31
N ASP A 58 17.75 -5.82 1.04
CA ASP A 58 17.37 -7.12 0.49
C ASP A 58 15.95 -7.15 -0.11
N GLY A 59 15.26 -6.00 -0.18
CA GLY A 59 13.89 -5.89 -0.67
C GLY A 59 12.82 -6.23 0.35
N SER A 60 13.18 -6.58 1.58
CA SER A 60 12.21 -6.87 2.64
C SER A 60 11.35 -5.66 2.97
N LEU A 61 10.03 -5.84 3.00
CA LEU A 61 9.09 -4.85 3.50
C LEU A 61 8.98 -4.97 5.02
N LEU A 62 9.22 -3.87 5.71
CA LEU A 62 9.32 -3.80 7.17
C LEU A 62 8.24 -2.88 7.75
N ASP A 63 7.74 -3.23 8.93
CA ASP A 63 6.87 -2.38 9.75
C ASP A 63 7.34 -2.39 11.22
N PHE A 64 6.71 -1.57 12.07
CA PHE A 64 7.13 -1.43 13.47
C PHE A 64 6.45 -2.44 14.38
N THR A 65 5.28 -2.97 13.97
CA THR A 65 4.49 -3.91 14.77
C THR A 65 3.92 -5.04 13.92
N GLU A 66 3.66 -6.17 14.55
CA GLU A 66 2.99 -7.30 13.90
C GLU A 66 1.54 -6.98 13.47
N ASP A 67 0.86 -6.07 14.20
CA ASP A 67 -0.50 -5.66 13.83
C ASP A 67 -0.54 -4.91 12.50
N GLU A 68 0.51 -4.12 12.19
CA GLU A 68 0.65 -3.46 10.89
C GLU A 68 0.84 -4.50 9.77
N ILE A 69 1.71 -5.50 9.99
CA ILE A 69 1.92 -6.59 9.04
C ILE A 69 0.61 -7.34 8.79
N ARG A 70 -0.10 -7.76 9.84
CA ARG A 70 -1.37 -8.52 9.71
C ARG A 70 -2.43 -7.73 8.93
N ALA A 71 -2.58 -6.45 9.21
CA ALA A 71 -3.52 -5.59 8.49
C ALA A 71 -3.16 -5.51 6.99
N ARG A 72 -1.89 -5.29 6.67
CA ARG A 72 -1.40 -5.22 5.29
C ARG A 72 -1.52 -6.54 4.54
N GLU A 73 -1.15 -7.66 5.17
CA GLU A 73 -1.31 -9.00 4.60
C GLU A 73 -2.78 -9.30 4.30
N THR A 74 -3.69 -8.92 5.22
CA THR A 74 -5.13 -9.13 5.01
C THR A 74 -5.63 -8.30 3.83
N ILE A 75 -5.21 -7.04 3.68
CA ILE A 75 -5.53 -6.22 2.50
C ILE A 75 -5.00 -6.90 1.23
N SER A 76 -3.73 -7.29 1.23
CA SER A 76 -3.03 -7.91 0.11
C SER A 76 -3.68 -9.23 -0.36
N GLN A 77 -4.18 -10.04 0.57
CA GLN A 77 -4.86 -11.31 0.26
C GLN A 77 -6.28 -11.12 -0.28
N ASN A 78 -6.90 -9.97 -0.01
CA ASN A 78 -8.29 -9.69 -0.32
C ASN A 78 -8.48 -8.62 -1.42
N CYS A 79 -7.44 -8.34 -2.21
CA CYS A 79 -7.51 -7.51 -3.40
C CYS A 79 -7.11 -8.30 -4.66
N ARG A 80 -7.44 -7.74 -5.83
CA ARG A 80 -7.01 -8.26 -7.14
C ARG A 80 -5.67 -7.68 -7.54
N THR A 81 -5.48 -6.38 -7.29
CA THR A 81 -4.25 -5.66 -7.57
C THR A 81 -3.69 -5.06 -6.28
N LYS A 82 -2.45 -5.40 -5.98
CA LYS A 82 -1.72 -4.92 -4.80
C LYS A 82 -0.92 -3.68 -5.17
N VAL A 83 -1.16 -2.60 -4.45
CA VAL A 83 -0.49 -1.32 -4.69
C VAL A 83 0.25 -0.88 -3.43
N VAL A 84 1.57 -0.72 -3.52
CA VAL A 84 2.34 -0.11 -2.45
C VAL A 84 2.69 1.34 -2.79
N VAL A 85 2.52 2.22 -1.82
CA VAL A 85 2.89 3.64 -1.94
C VAL A 85 4.01 3.95 -0.95
N LEU A 86 5.10 4.47 -1.47
CA LEU A 86 6.33 4.75 -0.74
C LEU A 86 6.77 6.20 -0.96
N ASP A 87 7.54 6.72 -0.05
CA ASP A 87 8.40 7.88 -0.28
C ASP A 87 9.88 7.47 -0.12
N HIS A 88 10.79 8.29 -0.67
CA HIS A 88 12.23 7.99 -0.67
C HIS A 88 12.81 7.75 0.73
N THR A 89 12.17 8.25 1.79
CA THR A 89 12.63 8.08 3.17
C THR A 89 12.41 6.66 3.71
N LYS A 90 11.66 5.82 2.97
CA LYS A 90 11.40 4.43 3.35
C LYS A 90 12.55 3.49 3.02
N PHE A 91 13.37 3.82 2.02
CA PHE A 91 14.50 2.98 1.65
C PHE A 91 15.62 3.07 2.68
N GLY A 92 16.04 1.92 3.20
CA GLY A 92 17.02 1.80 4.28
C GLY A 92 16.52 2.25 5.66
N ARG A 93 15.24 2.57 5.80
CA ARG A 93 14.66 2.90 7.10
C ARG A 93 14.52 1.66 7.96
N ALA A 94 15.12 1.69 9.15
CA ALA A 94 15.03 0.60 10.11
C ALA A 94 13.61 0.47 10.67
N ALA A 95 13.03 -0.72 10.53
CA ALA A 95 11.84 -1.18 11.22
C ALA A 95 12.05 -2.66 11.59
N TYR A 96 11.24 -3.23 12.46
CA TYR A 96 11.65 -4.42 13.20
C TYR A 96 10.93 -5.69 12.79
N VAL A 97 9.75 -5.57 12.16
CA VAL A 97 8.92 -6.71 11.80
C VAL A 97 8.91 -6.85 10.28
N ARG A 98 9.37 -8.00 9.80
CA ARG A 98 9.39 -8.34 8.38
C ARG A 98 8.03 -8.89 7.96
N GLY A 99 7.49 -8.38 6.84
CA GLY A 99 6.24 -8.86 6.27
C GLY A 99 6.15 -8.62 4.77
N GLY A 100 6.68 -9.56 3.99
CA GLY A 100 6.67 -9.50 2.53
C GLY A 100 7.94 -8.91 1.92
N HIS A 101 7.92 -8.77 0.61
CA HIS A 101 9.04 -8.31 -0.20
C HIS A 101 8.56 -7.27 -1.22
N ILE A 102 9.46 -6.40 -1.68
CA ILE A 102 9.15 -5.34 -2.64
C ILE A 102 8.69 -5.86 -4.01
N SER A 103 8.96 -7.13 -4.30
CA SER A 103 8.48 -7.83 -5.49
C SER A 103 7.10 -8.49 -5.33
N ASP A 104 6.42 -8.34 -4.19
CA ASP A 104 5.08 -8.91 -3.99
C ASP A 104 3.94 -8.01 -4.51
N PRO A 105 4.02 -6.66 -4.43
CA PRO A 105 3.02 -5.76 -4.99
C PRO A 105 3.07 -5.73 -6.52
N ASP A 106 1.91 -5.65 -7.16
CA ASP A 106 1.79 -5.54 -8.63
C ASP A 106 2.22 -4.14 -9.12
N LEU A 107 1.97 -3.11 -8.30
CA LEU A 107 2.31 -1.72 -8.59
C LEU A 107 3.06 -1.09 -7.40
N VAL A 108 4.11 -0.35 -7.70
CA VAL A 108 4.89 0.41 -6.72
C VAL A 108 4.88 1.89 -7.10
N PHE A 109 4.31 2.73 -6.25
CA PHE A 109 4.36 4.18 -6.40
C PHE A 109 5.40 4.78 -5.45
N CYS A 110 6.29 5.63 -5.99
CA CYS A 110 7.30 6.31 -5.21
C CYS A 110 7.38 7.81 -5.58
N ASP A 111 7.79 8.66 -4.65
CA ASP A 111 8.02 10.08 -4.89
C ASP A 111 9.28 10.38 -5.71
N GLY A 112 10.12 9.38 -5.97
CA GLY A 112 11.34 9.47 -6.77
C GLY A 112 11.91 8.09 -7.08
N GLU A 113 13.02 8.06 -7.82
CA GLU A 113 13.68 6.79 -8.16
C GLU A 113 14.16 6.06 -6.89
N PRO A 114 13.80 4.78 -6.72
CA PRO A 114 14.35 3.96 -5.64
C PRO A 114 15.84 3.66 -5.86
N PRO A 115 16.55 3.13 -4.84
CA PRO A 115 17.89 2.54 -5.05
C PRO A 115 17.87 1.55 -6.22
N GLU A 116 18.95 1.52 -7.01
CA GLU A 116 19.02 0.74 -8.25
C GLU A 116 18.67 -0.75 -8.04
N GLU A 117 19.19 -1.33 -6.96
CA GLU A 117 18.93 -2.74 -6.62
C GLU A 117 17.44 -2.99 -6.33
N ILE A 118 16.77 -2.06 -5.64
CA ILE A 118 15.34 -2.17 -5.35
C ILE A 118 14.52 -2.00 -6.64
N GLY A 119 14.87 -1.03 -7.47
CA GLY A 119 14.24 -0.85 -8.78
C GLY A 119 14.40 -2.07 -9.69
N ALA A 120 15.57 -2.72 -9.67
CA ALA A 120 15.81 -3.97 -10.38
C ALA A 120 14.90 -5.10 -9.87
N MET A 121 14.77 -5.28 -8.55
CA MET A 121 13.91 -6.32 -7.96
C MET A 121 12.44 -6.17 -8.40
N ILE A 122 11.94 -4.93 -8.47
CA ILE A 122 10.56 -4.65 -8.93
C ILE A 122 10.40 -5.04 -10.41
N ARG A 123 11.31 -4.58 -11.26
CA ARG A 123 11.27 -4.86 -12.71
C ARG A 123 11.46 -6.34 -13.03
N ASP A 124 12.39 -7.02 -12.35
CA ASP A 124 12.67 -8.44 -12.56
C ASP A 124 11.49 -9.33 -12.15
N ALA A 125 10.67 -8.87 -11.20
CA ALA A 125 9.41 -9.51 -10.85
C ALA A 125 8.29 -9.28 -11.90
N GLY A 126 8.52 -8.41 -12.89
CA GLY A 126 7.53 -8.06 -13.92
C GLY A 126 6.49 -7.05 -13.42
N HIS A 127 6.80 -6.33 -12.34
CA HIS A 127 5.90 -5.35 -11.74
C HIS A 127 6.23 -3.94 -12.19
N GLU A 128 5.26 -3.04 -12.08
CA GLU A 128 5.36 -1.67 -12.53
C GLU A 128 5.81 -0.73 -11.40
N LEU A 129 6.81 0.11 -11.71
CA LEU A 129 7.28 1.19 -10.85
C LEU A 129 6.85 2.53 -11.47
N VAL A 130 6.07 3.29 -10.71
CA VAL A 130 5.61 4.63 -11.08
C VAL A 130 6.26 5.64 -10.16
N THR A 131 7.03 6.58 -10.73
CA THR A 131 7.67 7.66 -9.97
C THR A 131 6.90 8.97 -10.11
N ALA A 132 6.86 9.79 -9.07
CA ALA A 132 6.21 11.10 -9.12
C ALA A 132 6.90 11.99 -10.17
N GLY A 133 6.09 12.61 -11.03
CA GLY A 133 6.57 13.41 -12.18
C GLY A 133 6.58 12.65 -13.51
N ASP A 134 6.34 11.35 -13.51
CA ASP A 134 6.03 10.59 -14.72
C ASP A 134 4.51 10.51 -14.92
N ASP A 135 3.94 11.65 -15.33
CA ASP A 135 2.50 11.74 -15.61
C ASP A 135 2.06 10.77 -16.73
N SER A 136 2.99 10.34 -17.59
CA SER A 136 2.68 9.43 -18.70
C SER A 136 2.43 7.99 -18.21
N ALA A 137 3.21 7.49 -17.26
CA ALA A 137 3.01 6.19 -16.65
C ALA A 137 1.73 6.18 -15.80
N ALA A 138 1.50 7.23 -15.00
CA ALA A 138 0.28 7.35 -14.21
C ALA A 138 -0.99 7.43 -15.08
N LEU A 139 -0.95 8.16 -16.21
CA LEU A 139 -2.07 8.27 -17.15
C LEU A 139 -2.32 6.96 -17.94
N ALA A 140 -1.29 6.16 -18.20
CA ALA A 140 -1.44 4.87 -18.88
C ALA A 140 -2.22 3.85 -18.04
N LEU A 141 -2.19 3.98 -16.72
CA LEU A 141 -2.93 3.12 -15.79
C LEU A 141 -4.40 3.53 -15.63
N LEU A 142 -4.78 4.77 -15.96
CA LEU A 142 -6.15 5.28 -15.77
C LEU A 142 -7.22 4.52 -16.56
N PRO A 143 -7.00 4.04 -17.81
CA PRO A 143 -8.01 3.26 -18.54
C PRO A 143 -8.32 1.93 -17.86
N GLU A 144 -7.32 1.24 -17.31
CA GLU A 144 -7.52 -0.02 -16.60
C GLU A 144 -8.29 0.18 -15.29
N PHE A 145 -8.12 1.34 -14.64
CA PHE A 145 -8.87 1.72 -13.45
C PHE A 145 -10.31 2.15 -13.75
N ALA A 146 -10.57 2.69 -14.95
CA ALA A 146 -11.90 3.17 -15.33
C ALA A 146 -12.86 2.02 -15.69
N GLU A 147 -12.37 0.91 -16.23
CA GLU A 147 -13.17 -0.25 -16.63
C GLU A 147 -13.53 -1.19 -15.47
N ALA A 148 -12.84 -1.10 -14.33
CA ALA A 148 -13.09 -1.92 -13.15
C ALA A 148 -14.31 -1.48 -12.32
N GLY A 149 -15.00 -0.41 -12.71
CA GLY A 149 -16.10 0.23 -11.97
C GLY A 149 -17.51 0.08 -12.57
N GLU A 150 -17.73 -0.82 -13.55
CA GLU A 150 -19.07 -1.15 -14.09
C GLU A 150 -19.65 -2.43 -13.50
#